data_33a4fc0d8d9ba3cef28b2d63d8bafcbc
#
_entry.id   33a4fc0d8d9ba3cef28b2d63d8bafcbc
#
_cell.length_a   1.000
_cell.length_b   1.000
_cell.length_c   1.000
_cell.angle_alpha   90.00
_cell.angle_beta   90.00
_cell.angle_gamma   90.00
#
_symmetry.space_group_name_H-M   'P 1'
#
loop_
_entity.id
_entity.type
_entity.pdbx_description
1 polymer ?
#
loop_
_entity_poly.entity_id
_entity_poly.type
_entity_poly.pdbx_seq_one_letter_code
_entity_poly.pdbx_strand_id
1 'polypeptide(L)'
;MSDIKILTFFEKERICEERFRRAGQFWHLYSDGTVMENIFLNDTEMKAGLSILAASVQMVKPDIRLVTFALMKNHIHLILCGHREKCLQLFDIFKDKMRRIFRKTIRGIDWKRFNAKILSIDSLKALRNEIIYVHRNPFVANPDHTPYGY
;
A
#
# COMPACT_ATOMS: atom_id res chain seq x y z
N MET A 1 -35.36 -23.55 6.62
CA MET A 1 -34.02 -23.65 5.97
C MET A 1 -33.96 -22.58 4.90
N SER A 2 -33.04 -21.64 5.04
CA SER A 2 -32.77 -20.70 3.96
C SER A 2 -31.96 -21.43 2.89
N ASP A 3 -32.50 -21.56 1.69
CA ASP A 3 -31.80 -22.11 0.55
C ASP A 3 -30.55 -21.24 0.29
N ILE A 4 -29.38 -21.82 0.48
CA ILE A 4 -28.11 -21.18 0.13
C ILE A 4 -28.05 -21.13 -1.40
N LYS A 5 -28.41 -19.98 -1.96
CA LYS A 5 -28.34 -19.77 -3.40
C LYS A 5 -26.85 -19.74 -3.82
N ILE A 6 -26.43 -20.77 -4.54
CA ILE A 6 -25.09 -20.82 -5.14
C ILE A 6 -25.10 -19.87 -6.34
N LEU A 7 -24.35 -18.77 -6.24
CA LEU A 7 -24.17 -17.82 -7.33
C LEU A 7 -23.29 -18.41 -8.43
N THR A 8 -23.66 -18.19 -9.69
CA THR A 8 -22.83 -18.51 -10.84
C THR A 8 -21.57 -17.61 -10.87
N PHE A 9 -20.55 -18.01 -11.64
CA PHE A 9 -19.36 -17.18 -11.84
C PHE A 9 -19.74 -15.78 -12.36
N PHE A 10 -20.63 -15.69 -13.35
CA PHE A 10 -21.07 -14.41 -13.93
C PHE A 10 -21.81 -13.51 -12.93
N GLU A 11 -22.66 -14.10 -12.08
CA GLU A 11 -23.34 -13.36 -11.02
C GLU A 11 -22.35 -12.79 -10.00
N LYS A 12 -21.34 -13.58 -9.62
CA LYS A 12 -20.26 -13.12 -8.72
C LYS A 12 -19.44 -11.98 -9.34
N GLU A 13 -19.06 -12.10 -10.61
CA GLU A 13 -18.32 -11.04 -11.32
C GLU A 13 -19.15 -9.75 -11.41
N ARG A 14 -20.43 -9.83 -11.74
CA ARG A 14 -21.31 -8.66 -11.76
C ARG A 14 -21.38 -7.97 -10.40
N ILE A 15 -21.50 -8.73 -9.31
CA ILE A 15 -21.52 -8.19 -7.95
C ILE A 15 -20.19 -7.49 -7.63
N CYS A 16 -19.07 -8.10 -8.01
CA CYS A 16 -17.74 -7.49 -7.81
C CYS A 16 -17.59 -6.18 -8.58
N GLU A 17 -18.05 -6.12 -9.84
CA GLU A 17 -18.03 -4.90 -10.65
C GLU A 17 -18.90 -3.79 -10.05
N GLU A 18 -20.09 -4.12 -9.55
CA GLU A 18 -20.97 -3.16 -8.87
C GLU A 18 -20.32 -2.62 -7.59
N ARG A 19 -19.73 -3.49 -6.79
CA ARG A 19 -19.01 -3.10 -5.56
C ARG A 19 -17.80 -2.23 -5.86
N PHE A 20 -17.03 -2.56 -6.88
CA PHE A 20 -15.91 -1.74 -7.32
C PHE A 20 -16.35 -0.32 -7.66
N ARG A 21 -17.41 -0.18 -8.49
CA ARG A 21 -17.94 1.13 -8.88
C ARG A 21 -18.46 1.95 -7.70
N ARG A 22 -19.07 1.31 -6.71
CA ARG A 22 -19.63 1.98 -5.52
C ARG A 22 -18.59 2.28 -4.45
N ALA A 23 -17.45 1.61 -4.46
CA ALA A 23 -16.44 1.74 -3.41
C ALA A 23 -15.75 3.12 -3.41
N GLY A 24 -15.68 3.80 -4.56
CA GLY A 24 -14.99 5.05 -4.76
C GLY A 24 -13.83 4.93 -5.73
N GLN A 25 -12.86 5.83 -5.61
CA GLN A 25 -11.67 5.85 -6.47
C GLN A 25 -10.55 5.02 -5.85
N PHE A 26 -9.91 4.20 -6.67
CA PHE A 26 -8.75 3.39 -6.28
C PHE A 26 -7.46 3.97 -6.86
N TRP A 27 -6.40 3.85 -6.07
CA TRP A 27 -5.09 4.41 -6.40
C TRP A 27 -3.98 3.44 -6.03
N HIS A 28 -2.97 3.36 -6.90
CA HIS A 28 -1.67 2.80 -6.54
C HIS A 28 -0.72 3.95 -6.20
N LEU A 29 -0.40 4.10 -4.92
CA LEU A 29 0.57 5.04 -4.43
C LEU A 29 1.86 4.30 -4.12
N TYR A 30 2.99 4.80 -4.62
CA TYR A 30 4.30 4.19 -4.39
C TYR A 30 5.41 5.23 -4.37
N SER A 31 6.55 4.86 -3.81
CA SER A 31 7.77 5.64 -3.87
C SER A 31 8.82 4.95 -4.74
N ASP A 32 9.79 5.72 -5.25
CA ASP A 32 10.80 5.20 -6.17
C ASP A 32 12.00 4.62 -5.41
N GLY A 33 12.13 3.29 -5.44
CA GLY A 33 13.24 2.58 -4.80
C GLY A 33 14.59 2.76 -5.52
N THR A 34 14.59 3.25 -6.76
CA THR A 34 15.85 3.43 -7.52
C THR A 34 16.64 4.65 -7.07
N VAL A 35 16.01 5.60 -6.38
CA VAL A 35 16.63 6.87 -5.92
C VAL A 35 16.86 6.91 -4.42
N MET A 36 16.45 5.86 -3.68
CA MET A 36 16.55 5.80 -2.22
C MET A 36 17.57 4.75 -1.77
N GLU A 37 18.39 5.11 -0.80
CA GLU A 37 19.11 4.15 0.03
C GLU A 37 18.16 3.37 0.94
N ASN A 38 18.63 2.26 1.51
CA ASN A 38 17.82 1.49 2.45
C ASN A 38 17.43 2.31 3.68
N ILE A 39 16.14 2.43 3.91
CA ILE A 39 15.56 3.07 5.10
C ILE A 39 15.58 2.07 6.27
N PHE A 40 15.18 0.83 6.00
CA PHE A 40 15.12 -0.25 6.98
C PHE A 40 16.30 -1.20 6.77
N LEU A 41 17.13 -1.38 7.78
CA LEU A 41 18.32 -2.25 7.71
C LEU A 41 18.07 -3.63 8.31
N ASN A 42 17.02 -3.78 9.13
CA ASN A 42 16.72 -5.03 9.84
C ASN A 42 15.22 -5.15 10.11
N ASP A 43 14.82 -6.31 10.63
CA ASP A 43 13.41 -6.62 10.91
C ASP A 43 12.81 -5.71 11.99
N THR A 44 13.57 -5.27 12.95
CA THR A 44 13.11 -4.35 14.00
C THR A 44 12.70 -3.01 13.40
N GLU A 45 13.53 -2.46 12.51
CA GLU A 45 13.22 -1.22 11.80
C GLU A 45 12.05 -1.40 10.84
N MET A 46 11.96 -2.55 10.17
CA MET A 46 10.83 -2.87 9.30
C MET A 46 9.52 -2.92 10.08
N LYS A 47 9.51 -3.56 11.26
CA LYS A 47 8.34 -3.58 12.16
C LYS A 47 7.96 -2.19 12.64
N ALA A 48 8.93 -1.34 12.94
CA ALA A 48 8.70 0.06 13.27
C ALA A 48 8.02 0.79 12.09
N GLY A 49 8.49 0.59 10.87
CA GLY A 49 7.88 1.12 9.65
C GLY A 49 6.42 0.68 9.46
N LEU A 50 6.12 -0.59 9.70
CA LEU A 50 4.74 -1.12 9.67
C LEU A 50 3.85 -0.45 10.71
N SER A 51 4.35 -0.27 11.93
CA SER A 51 3.60 0.40 13.01
C SER A 51 3.33 1.87 12.67
N ILE A 52 4.31 2.55 12.05
CA ILE A 52 4.16 3.94 11.59
C ILE A 52 3.11 4.01 10.48
N LEU A 53 3.11 3.08 9.53
CA LEU A 53 2.11 3.01 8.47
C LEU A 53 0.71 2.82 9.06
N ALA A 54 0.54 1.88 9.98
CA ALA A 54 -0.72 1.62 10.65
C ALA A 54 -1.24 2.86 11.39
N ALA A 55 -0.38 3.55 12.14
CA ALA A 55 -0.72 4.80 12.82
C ALA A 55 -1.11 5.91 11.85
N SER A 56 -0.42 6.00 10.70
CA SER A 56 -0.72 7.00 9.66
C SER A 56 -2.09 6.75 9.02
N VAL A 57 -2.43 5.49 8.74
CA VAL A 57 -3.75 5.10 8.21
C VAL A 57 -4.85 5.47 9.20
N GLN A 58 -4.65 5.25 10.50
CA GLN A 58 -5.64 5.63 11.51
C GLN A 58 -5.94 7.13 11.53
N MET A 59 -4.97 7.97 11.22
CA MET A 59 -5.15 9.43 11.21
C MET A 59 -6.01 9.94 10.05
N VAL A 60 -6.13 9.18 8.96
CA VAL A 60 -6.92 9.56 7.77
C VAL A 60 -8.25 8.81 7.65
N LYS A 61 -8.55 7.88 8.55
CA LYS A 61 -9.85 7.21 8.58
C LYS A 61 -10.97 8.20 8.98
N PRO A 62 -12.19 8.03 8.45
CA PRO A 62 -12.63 7.01 7.48
C PRO A 62 -12.41 7.39 6.00
N ASP A 63 -11.76 8.51 5.70
CA ASP A 63 -11.66 9.09 4.35
C ASP A 63 -10.85 8.20 3.39
N ILE A 64 -9.91 7.42 3.92
CA ILE A 64 -9.07 6.50 3.15
C ILE A 64 -9.19 5.08 3.70
N ARG A 65 -9.27 4.12 2.79
CA ARG A 65 -9.17 2.70 3.08
C ARG A 65 -7.91 2.13 2.45
N LEU A 66 -7.09 1.49 3.26
CA LEU A 66 -5.93 0.73 2.78
C LEU A 66 -6.41 -0.65 2.35
N VAL A 67 -6.29 -0.94 1.05
CA VAL A 67 -6.69 -2.22 0.47
C VAL A 67 -5.60 -3.27 0.69
N THR A 68 -4.37 -2.92 0.29
CA THR A 68 -3.18 -3.74 0.52
C THR A 68 -1.91 -2.89 0.43
N PHE A 69 -0.80 -3.45 0.85
CA PHE A 69 0.49 -2.75 0.82
C PHE A 69 1.67 -3.71 0.70
N ALA A 70 2.82 -3.16 0.30
CA ALA A 70 4.13 -3.78 0.48
C ALA A 70 5.10 -2.72 1.00
N LEU A 71 5.75 -3.01 2.11
CA LEU A 71 6.82 -2.20 2.68
C LEU A 71 8.15 -2.85 2.32
N MET A 72 8.94 -2.15 1.51
CA MET A 72 10.25 -2.61 1.06
C MET A 72 11.35 -1.88 1.83
N LYS A 73 12.59 -2.34 1.74
CA LYS A 73 13.71 -1.73 2.47
C LYS A 73 13.89 -0.23 2.22
N ASN A 74 13.55 0.25 1.03
CA ASN A 74 13.77 1.63 0.62
C ASN A 74 12.60 2.30 -0.10
N HIS A 75 11.46 1.61 -0.23
CA HIS A 75 10.26 2.15 -0.88
C HIS A 75 9.01 1.45 -0.41
N ILE A 76 7.85 1.98 -0.76
CA ILE A 76 6.55 1.43 -0.41
C ILE A 76 5.64 1.33 -1.62
N HIS A 77 4.69 0.40 -1.53
CA HIS A 77 3.54 0.31 -2.42
C HIS A 77 2.26 0.24 -1.59
N LEU A 78 1.30 1.09 -1.90
CA LEU A 78 -0.01 1.11 -1.23
C LEU A 78 -1.11 1.08 -2.28
N ILE A 79 -2.08 0.20 -2.12
CA ILE A 79 -3.35 0.26 -2.85
C ILE A 79 -4.38 0.89 -1.93
N LEU A 80 -4.90 2.02 -2.34
CA LEU A 80 -5.77 2.88 -1.54
C LEU A 80 -7.11 3.11 -2.24
N CYS A 81 -8.17 3.29 -1.44
CA CYS A 81 -9.47 3.71 -1.92
C CYS A 81 -9.88 4.99 -1.18
N GLY A 82 -10.19 6.04 -1.94
CA GLY A 82 -10.58 7.36 -1.43
C GLY A 82 -10.22 8.48 -2.39
N HIS A 83 -10.27 9.72 -1.92
CA HIS A 83 -9.87 10.88 -2.71
C HIS A 83 -8.35 10.96 -2.85
N ARG A 84 -7.89 11.36 -4.03
CA ARG A 84 -6.47 11.46 -4.37
C ARG A 84 -5.68 12.29 -3.35
N GLU A 85 -6.20 13.45 -2.98
CA GLU A 85 -5.56 14.37 -2.03
C GLU A 85 -5.39 13.74 -0.65
N LYS A 86 -6.36 12.93 -0.23
CA LYS A 86 -6.30 12.19 1.04
C LYS A 86 -5.27 11.05 0.99
N CYS A 87 -5.10 10.42 -0.16
CA CYS A 87 -4.03 9.43 -0.37
C CYS A 87 -2.65 10.08 -0.24
N LEU A 88 -2.45 11.25 -0.84
CA LEU A 88 -1.22 12.02 -0.73
C LEU A 88 -0.98 12.51 0.72
N GLN A 89 -2.04 12.94 1.40
CA GLN A 89 -1.96 13.31 2.82
C GLN A 89 -1.50 12.14 3.69
N LEU A 90 -2.01 10.93 3.44
CA LEU A 90 -1.53 9.71 4.12
C LEU A 90 -0.03 9.53 3.94
N PHE A 91 0.46 9.67 2.72
CA PHE A 91 1.90 9.55 2.44
C PHE A 91 2.72 10.60 3.18
N ASP A 92 2.27 11.85 3.19
CA ASP A 92 2.95 12.94 3.89
C ASP A 92 3.03 12.70 5.40
N ILE A 93 1.94 12.22 6.00
CA ILE A 93 1.90 11.83 7.42
C ILE A 93 2.89 10.68 7.69
N PHE A 94 2.88 9.65 6.84
CA PHE A 94 3.80 8.52 6.96
C PHE A 94 5.26 8.97 6.85
N LYS A 95 5.59 9.74 5.82
CA LYS A 95 6.94 10.29 5.60
C LYS A 95 7.42 11.13 6.79
N ASP A 96 6.57 12.02 7.30
CA ASP A 96 6.93 12.88 8.43
C ASP A 96 7.20 12.07 9.71
N LYS A 97 6.36 11.08 10.00
CA LYS A 97 6.59 10.15 11.12
C LYS A 97 7.86 9.33 10.96
N MET A 98 8.12 8.80 9.77
CA MET A 98 9.35 8.08 9.44
C MET A 98 10.57 8.98 9.67
N ARG A 99 10.56 10.19 9.13
CA ARG A 99 11.62 11.18 9.29
C ARG A 99 11.91 11.47 10.77
N ARG A 100 10.89 11.64 11.58
CA ARG A 100 11.05 11.93 13.03
C ARG A 100 11.65 10.76 13.79
N ILE A 101 11.21 9.54 13.52
CA ILE A 101 11.70 8.34 14.20
C ILE A 101 13.13 8.01 13.76
N PHE A 102 13.42 8.04 12.47
CA PHE A 102 14.75 7.70 11.94
C PHE A 102 15.77 8.85 12.01
N ARG A 103 15.36 10.06 12.39
CA ARG A 103 16.29 11.19 12.63
C ARG A 103 17.33 10.89 13.69
N LYS A 104 17.02 10.05 14.65
CA LYS A 104 17.93 9.65 15.74
C LYS A 104 18.94 8.59 15.31
N THR A 105 18.79 8.02 14.13
CA THR A 105 19.79 7.10 13.59
C THR A 105 20.95 7.89 12.99
N ILE A 106 22.17 7.30 13.06
CA ILE A 106 23.40 7.93 12.54
C ILE A 106 23.36 8.03 10.99
N ARG A 107 22.43 7.36 10.35
CA ARG A 107 22.28 7.35 8.89
C ARG A 107 21.70 8.67 8.38
N GLY A 108 22.40 9.30 7.47
CA GLY A 108 21.92 10.49 6.77
C GLY A 108 20.95 10.13 5.63
N ILE A 109 19.71 9.74 5.94
CA ILE A 109 18.69 9.49 4.93
C ILE A 109 18.25 10.80 4.29
N ASP A 110 18.37 10.90 2.96
CA ASP A 110 17.87 12.03 2.21
C ASP A 110 16.36 11.90 1.92
N TRP A 111 15.57 12.37 2.87
CA TRP A 111 14.11 12.32 2.78
C TRP A 111 13.51 13.14 1.62
N LYS A 112 14.28 14.04 0.99
CA LYS A 112 13.84 14.78 -0.20
C LYS A 112 13.61 13.86 -1.40
N ARG A 113 14.27 12.70 -1.42
CA ARG A 113 14.11 11.69 -2.47
C ARG A 113 12.95 10.74 -2.22
N PHE A 114 12.42 10.69 -1.00
CA PHE A 114 11.28 9.85 -0.63
C PHE A 114 9.98 10.56 -0.97
N ASN A 115 9.50 10.39 -2.20
CA ASN A 115 8.34 11.07 -2.73
C ASN A 115 7.32 10.08 -3.27
N ALA A 116 6.04 10.44 -3.17
CA ALA A 116 4.94 9.64 -3.69
C ALA A 116 4.76 9.85 -5.19
N LYS A 117 4.55 8.73 -5.89
CA LYS A 117 3.90 8.66 -7.19
C LYS A 117 2.53 8.02 -7.01
N ILE A 118 1.53 8.49 -7.72
CA ILE A 118 0.16 8.01 -7.58
C ILE A 118 -0.47 7.78 -8.95
N LEU A 119 -0.99 6.58 -9.16
CA LEU A 119 -1.64 6.15 -10.40
C LEU A 119 -3.08 5.77 -10.12
N SER A 120 -3.99 6.20 -10.99
CA SER A 120 -5.40 5.82 -10.95
C SER A 120 -5.58 4.35 -11.33
N ILE A 121 -6.48 3.68 -10.64
CA ILE A 121 -6.90 2.30 -10.93
C ILE A 121 -8.36 2.35 -11.36
N ASP A 122 -8.61 2.25 -12.66
CA ASP A 122 -9.90 2.63 -13.26
C ASP A 122 -10.81 1.43 -13.60
N SER A 123 -10.36 0.19 -13.31
CA SER A 123 -11.16 -1.02 -13.53
C SER A 123 -10.90 -2.09 -12.47
N LEU A 124 -11.86 -2.98 -12.29
CA LEU A 124 -11.71 -4.13 -11.38
C LEU A 124 -10.55 -5.04 -11.82
N LYS A 125 -10.38 -5.22 -13.14
CA LYS A 125 -9.26 -5.98 -13.69
C LYS A 125 -7.93 -5.33 -13.34
N ALA A 126 -7.81 -4.02 -13.51
CA ALA A 126 -6.61 -3.27 -13.13
C ALA A 126 -6.34 -3.38 -11.62
N LEU A 127 -7.37 -3.26 -10.78
CA LEU A 127 -7.23 -3.41 -9.32
C LEU A 127 -6.67 -4.80 -8.95
N ARG A 128 -7.20 -5.86 -9.53
CA ARG A 128 -6.70 -7.23 -9.31
C ARG A 128 -5.23 -7.38 -9.72
N ASN A 129 -4.88 -6.84 -10.88
CA ASN A 129 -3.48 -6.88 -11.35
C ASN A 129 -2.53 -6.10 -10.45
N GLU A 130 -2.94 -4.92 -9.98
CA GLU A 130 -2.14 -4.11 -9.07
C GLU A 130 -1.97 -4.78 -7.68
N ILE A 131 -3.01 -5.43 -7.17
CA ILE A 131 -2.90 -6.22 -5.93
C ILE A 131 -1.87 -7.33 -6.09
N ILE A 132 -1.94 -8.09 -7.18
CA ILE A 132 -0.97 -9.15 -7.48
C ILE A 132 0.45 -8.57 -7.60
N TYR A 133 0.60 -7.46 -8.32
CA TYR A 133 1.88 -6.78 -8.48
C TYR A 133 2.48 -6.39 -7.13
N VAL A 134 1.70 -5.76 -6.26
CA VAL A 134 2.15 -5.32 -4.93
C VAL A 134 2.59 -6.53 -4.09
N HIS A 135 1.81 -7.61 -4.08
CA HIS A 135 2.15 -8.81 -3.31
C HIS A 135 3.37 -9.57 -3.84
N ARG A 136 3.69 -9.44 -5.13
CA ARG A 136 4.89 -10.06 -5.71
C ARG A 136 6.18 -9.29 -5.45
N ASN A 137 6.10 -8.00 -5.11
CA ASN A 137 7.29 -7.17 -4.93
C ASN A 137 8.30 -7.72 -3.91
N PRO A 138 7.90 -8.14 -2.70
CA PRO A 138 8.83 -8.73 -1.74
C PRO A 138 9.52 -9.99 -2.26
N PHE A 139 8.81 -10.83 -2.99
CA PHE A 139 9.36 -12.05 -3.59
C PHE A 139 10.35 -11.75 -4.74
N VAL A 140 10.05 -10.78 -5.58
CA VAL A 140 10.95 -10.36 -6.68
C VAL A 140 12.22 -9.75 -6.12
N ALA A 141 12.12 -8.98 -5.02
CA ALA A 141 13.28 -8.37 -4.36
C ALA A 141 14.14 -9.41 -3.60
N ASN A 142 13.54 -10.45 -3.06
CA ASN A 142 14.21 -11.56 -2.39
C ASN A 142 13.44 -12.86 -2.63
N PRO A 143 13.95 -13.79 -3.48
CA PRO A 143 13.28 -15.05 -3.80
C PRO A 143 13.04 -15.98 -2.61
N ASP A 144 13.75 -15.81 -1.49
CA ASP A 144 13.52 -16.56 -0.26
C ASP A 144 12.24 -16.14 0.48
N HIS A 145 11.66 -14.98 0.12
CA HIS A 145 10.37 -14.53 0.62
C HIS A 145 9.24 -15.10 -0.25
N THR A 146 8.26 -15.71 0.38
CA THR A 146 7.05 -16.12 -0.31
C THR A 146 6.14 -14.89 -0.58
N PRO A 147 5.27 -14.91 -1.60
CA PRO A 147 4.31 -13.83 -1.83
C PRO A 147 3.33 -13.60 -0.66
N TYR A 148 3.25 -14.55 0.26
CA TYR A 148 2.33 -14.57 1.40
C TYR A 148 3.03 -14.53 2.77
N GLY A 149 4.35 -14.44 2.78
CA GLY A 149 5.16 -14.43 4.01
C GLY A 149 5.97 -13.14 4.15
N TYR A 150 5.83 -12.54 5.29
CA TYR A 150 6.75 -11.52 5.78
C TYR A 150 7.73 -12.18 6.73
#